data_187a99302b929bed3fea284688ac2396
#
_entry.id   187a99302b929bed3fea284688ac2396
#
_cell.length_a   1.000
_cell.length_b   1.000
_cell.length_c   1.000
_cell.angle_alpha   90.00
_cell.angle_beta   90.00
_cell.angle_gamma   90.00
#
_symmetry.space_group_name_H-M   'P 1'
#
loop_
_entity.id
_entity.type
_entity.pdbx_description
1 polymer ?
#
loop_
_entity_poly.entity_id
_entity_poly.type
_entity_poly.pdbx_seq_one_letter_code
_entity_poly.pdbx_strand_id
1 'polypeptide(L)'
;MKIRELMTPEVEVIKSGDTLHTAAQMMADLDTGALPVCQNDRLVGMITDRDITVRAVARGCDPDKTTVRDAMSEEIRCCFEDEDSEAVARKMGQWQVRRLPVLDRNDRLIGIVSLGDLAIGGAEAESKEALKQISEG
;
A
#
# COMPACT_ATOMS: atom_id res chain seq x y z
N MET A 1 11.96 -14.66 8.62
CA MET A 1 12.01 -14.85 7.17
C MET A 1 12.17 -13.50 6.49
N LYS A 2 12.84 -13.47 5.38
CA LYS A 2 12.98 -12.26 4.58
C LYS A 2 11.69 -11.95 3.83
N ILE A 3 11.41 -10.67 3.68
CA ILE A 3 10.18 -10.21 3.01
C ILE A 3 10.05 -10.77 1.59
N ARG A 4 11.16 -10.89 0.84
CA ARG A 4 11.13 -11.46 -0.51
C ARG A 4 10.55 -12.88 -0.58
N GLU A 5 10.62 -13.63 0.51
CA GLU A 5 10.09 -14.98 0.60
C GLU A 5 8.58 -15.01 0.88
N LEU A 6 8.02 -13.89 1.32
CA LEU A 6 6.64 -13.78 1.79
C LEU A 6 5.77 -12.88 0.92
N MET A 7 6.36 -11.98 0.16
CA MET A 7 5.63 -11.00 -0.64
C MET A 7 4.93 -11.63 -1.83
N THR A 8 3.88 -10.95 -2.32
CA THR A 8 3.29 -11.24 -3.61
C THR A 8 4.02 -10.38 -4.64
N PRO A 9 4.67 -11.00 -5.64
CA PRO A 9 5.30 -10.24 -6.73
C PRO A 9 4.27 -9.74 -7.73
N GLU A 10 4.69 -8.97 -8.71
CA GLU A 10 3.84 -8.48 -9.81
C GLU A 10 2.65 -7.66 -9.29
N VAL A 11 2.95 -6.61 -8.53
CA VAL A 11 1.93 -5.74 -7.95
C VAL A 11 1.27 -4.90 -9.03
N GLU A 12 -0.07 -4.85 -8.99
CA GLU A 12 -0.83 -3.91 -9.79
C GLU A 12 -0.60 -2.50 -9.26
N VAL A 13 -0.23 -1.59 -10.14
CA VAL A 13 0.05 -0.20 -9.80
C VAL A 13 -0.79 0.73 -10.65
N ILE A 14 -0.96 1.96 -10.18
CA ILE A 14 -1.61 3.01 -10.94
C ILE A 14 -0.62 4.15 -11.17
N LYS A 15 -0.77 4.87 -12.26
CA LYS A 15 0.08 6.01 -12.59
C LYS A 15 -0.48 7.27 -11.94
N SER A 16 0.42 8.17 -11.54
CA SER A 16 0.01 9.42 -10.89
C SER A 16 -0.87 10.32 -11.78
N GLY A 17 -0.75 10.20 -13.11
CA GLY A 17 -1.56 10.94 -14.05
C GLY A 17 -2.89 10.28 -14.45
N ASP A 18 -3.14 9.06 -13.98
CA ASP A 18 -4.42 8.40 -14.24
C ASP A 18 -5.54 9.08 -13.44
N THR A 19 -6.78 8.90 -13.89
CA THR A 19 -7.94 9.50 -13.22
C THR A 19 -8.33 8.73 -11.97
N LEU A 20 -9.06 9.39 -11.09
CA LEU A 20 -9.63 8.73 -9.91
C LEU A 20 -10.66 7.67 -10.31
N HIS A 21 -11.36 7.87 -11.42
CA HIS A 21 -12.28 6.86 -11.96
C HIS A 21 -11.52 5.55 -12.27
N THR A 22 -10.36 5.66 -12.94
CA THR A 22 -9.51 4.49 -13.22
C THR A 22 -9.07 3.81 -11.93
N ALA A 23 -8.65 4.59 -10.94
CA ALA A 23 -8.25 4.05 -9.63
C ALA A 23 -9.40 3.29 -8.97
N ALA A 24 -10.59 3.88 -8.95
CA ALA A 24 -11.77 3.25 -8.35
C ALA A 24 -12.13 1.95 -9.06
N GLN A 25 -12.06 1.91 -10.39
CA GLN A 25 -12.31 0.69 -11.16
C GLN A 25 -11.29 -0.40 -10.81
N MET A 26 -10.01 -0.06 -10.72
CA MET A 26 -8.97 -1.02 -10.34
C MET A 26 -9.21 -1.56 -8.93
N MET A 27 -9.58 -0.69 -7.98
CA MET A 27 -9.90 -1.12 -6.62
C MET A 27 -11.08 -2.09 -6.60
N ALA A 28 -12.10 -1.84 -7.40
CA ALA A 28 -13.26 -2.72 -7.50
C ALA A 28 -12.87 -4.07 -8.11
N ASP A 29 -12.12 -4.06 -9.21
CA ASP A 29 -11.73 -5.27 -9.92
C ASP A 29 -10.77 -6.14 -9.11
N LEU A 30 -9.86 -5.53 -8.36
CA LEU A 30 -8.87 -6.22 -7.53
C LEU A 30 -9.36 -6.50 -6.11
N ASP A 31 -10.52 -5.98 -5.75
CA ASP A 31 -11.06 -6.06 -4.38
C ASP A 31 -10.05 -5.55 -3.35
N THR A 32 -9.51 -4.37 -3.60
CA THR A 32 -8.53 -3.73 -2.71
C THR A 32 -8.91 -2.29 -2.45
N GLY A 33 -8.59 -1.80 -1.27
CA GLY A 33 -8.82 -0.39 -0.89
C GLY A 33 -7.57 0.48 -1.04
N ALA A 34 -6.47 -0.06 -1.55
CA ALA A 34 -5.23 0.68 -1.67
C ALA A 34 -4.46 0.25 -2.91
N LEU A 35 -3.86 1.22 -3.59
CA LEU A 35 -3.01 0.98 -4.77
C LEU A 35 -1.71 1.76 -4.62
N PRO A 36 -0.57 1.12 -4.91
CA PRO A 36 0.68 1.87 -5.07
C PRO A 36 0.61 2.77 -6.30
N VAL A 37 1.08 3.99 -6.15
CA VAL A 37 1.15 4.96 -7.24
C VAL A 37 2.59 5.05 -7.71
N CYS A 38 2.80 4.77 -8.99
CA CYS A 38 4.14 4.78 -9.57
C CYS A 38 4.26 5.79 -10.70
N GLN A 39 5.49 6.24 -10.90
CA GLN A 39 5.88 7.05 -12.05
C GLN A 39 7.22 6.51 -12.52
N ASN A 40 7.28 5.97 -13.75
CA ASN A 40 8.50 5.38 -14.32
C ASN A 40 9.11 4.30 -13.39
N ASP A 41 8.29 3.34 -12.95
CA ASP A 41 8.67 2.23 -12.07
C ASP A 41 9.07 2.63 -10.65
N ARG A 42 8.95 3.91 -10.32
CA ARG A 42 9.25 4.42 -8.98
C ARG A 42 7.96 4.64 -8.22
N LEU A 43 7.95 4.18 -6.98
CA LEU A 43 6.84 4.42 -6.06
C LEU A 43 6.86 5.91 -5.67
N VAL A 44 5.77 6.63 -5.96
CA VAL A 44 5.65 8.06 -5.63
C VAL A 44 4.58 8.35 -4.59
N GLY A 45 3.77 7.36 -4.25
CA GLY A 45 2.75 7.52 -3.22
C GLY A 45 1.82 6.32 -3.16
N MET A 46 0.77 6.47 -2.39
CA MET A 46 -0.32 5.51 -2.24
C MET A 46 -1.64 6.22 -2.43
N ILE A 47 -2.60 5.56 -3.05
CA ILE A 47 -3.98 6.05 -3.14
C ILE A 47 -4.90 5.01 -2.50
N THR A 48 -5.79 5.47 -1.63
CA THR A 48 -6.77 4.61 -0.97
C THR A 48 -8.19 5.01 -1.35
N ASP A 49 -9.12 4.11 -1.12
CA ASP A 49 -10.55 4.38 -1.29
C ASP A 49 -11.00 5.55 -0.37
N ARG A 50 -10.43 5.63 0.83
CA ARG A 50 -10.69 6.76 1.73
C ARG A 50 -10.19 8.08 1.13
N ASP A 51 -9.02 8.09 0.52
CA ASP A 51 -8.48 9.28 -0.16
C ASP A 51 -9.44 9.78 -1.23
N ILE A 52 -9.96 8.87 -2.05
CA ILE A 52 -10.92 9.21 -3.11
C ILE A 52 -12.19 9.82 -2.50
N THR A 53 -12.72 9.21 -1.46
CA THR A 53 -13.95 9.67 -0.81
C THR A 53 -13.76 11.01 -0.12
N VAL A 54 -12.72 11.15 0.70
CA VAL A 54 -12.54 12.31 1.57
C VAL A 54 -11.90 13.49 0.85
N ARG A 55 -10.94 13.23 -0.04
CA ARG A 55 -10.19 14.30 -0.71
C ARG A 55 -10.78 14.71 -2.06
N ALA A 56 -11.61 13.87 -2.66
CA ALA A 56 -12.19 14.17 -3.97
C ALA A 56 -13.72 14.25 -3.91
N VAL A 57 -14.39 13.18 -3.56
CA VAL A 57 -15.88 13.14 -3.56
C VAL A 57 -16.44 14.18 -2.59
N ALA A 58 -15.92 14.26 -1.37
CA ALA A 58 -16.41 15.22 -0.36
C ALA A 58 -16.21 16.68 -0.79
N ARG A 59 -15.23 16.94 -1.66
CA ARG A 59 -14.94 18.28 -2.18
C ARG A 59 -15.63 18.59 -3.51
N GLY A 60 -16.45 17.66 -4.01
CA GLY A 60 -17.17 17.83 -5.26
C GLY A 60 -16.32 17.71 -6.51
N CYS A 61 -15.16 17.08 -6.43
CA CYS A 61 -14.29 16.87 -7.58
C CYS A 61 -14.86 15.83 -8.53
N ASP A 62 -14.73 16.06 -9.84
CA ASP A 62 -15.14 15.12 -10.86
C ASP A 62 -14.07 14.01 -10.97
N PRO A 63 -14.43 12.73 -10.73
CA PRO A 63 -13.45 11.65 -10.79
C PRO A 63 -12.88 11.40 -12.19
N ASP A 64 -13.56 11.84 -13.25
CA ASP A 64 -13.07 11.71 -14.61
C ASP A 64 -12.08 12.82 -15.00
N LYS A 65 -11.99 13.87 -14.21
CA LYS A 65 -11.13 15.02 -14.45
C LYS A 65 -10.05 15.21 -13.38
N THR A 66 -10.18 14.52 -12.25
CA THR A 66 -9.25 14.61 -11.14
C THR A 66 -8.25 13.46 -11.24
N THR A 67 -6.97 13.77 -11.12
CA THR A 67 -5.93 12.74 -11.22
C THR A 67 -5.61 12.12 -9.85
N VAL A 68 -5.01 10.94 -9.90
CA VAL A 68 -4.53 10.22 -8.73
C VAL A 68 -3.59 11.11 -7.91
N ARG A 69 -2.71 11.86 -8.57
CA ARG A 69 -1.78 12.78 -7.91
C ARG A 69 -2.49 13.77 -7.00
N ASP A 70 -3.67 14.23 -7.39
CA ASP A 70 -4.41 15.26 -6.64
C ASP A 70 -4.99 14.73 -5.33
N ALA A 71 -5.16 13.41 -5.19
CA ALA A 71 -5.79 12.80 -4.02
C ALA A 71 -4.88 11.86 -3.24
N MET A 72 -3.77 11.40 -3.82
CA MET A 72 -2.87 10.43 -3.20
C MET A 72 -2.13 11.02 -2.00
N SER A 73 -1.63 10.14 -1.14
CA SER A 73 -0.65 10.49 -0.12
C SER A 73 0.75 10.38 -0.72
N GLU A 74 1.56 11.42 -0.56
CA GLU A 74 2.96 11.45 -0.99
C GLU A 74 3.90 10.85 0.05
N GLU A 75 3.39 10.53 1.23
CA GLU A 75 4.18 9.86 2.26
C GLU A 75 4.41 8.42 1.85
N ILE A 76 5.66 8.09 1.51
CA ILE A 76 6.03 6.76 1.07
C ILE A 76 6.31 5.89 2.29
N ARG A 77 5.40 4.97 2.59
CA ARG A 77 5.58 3.95 3.60
C ARG A 77 5.77 2.63 2.88
N CYS A 78 6.95 2.05 3.04
CA CYS A 78 7.33 0.83 2.33
C CYS A 78 8.27 0.00 3.20
N CYS A 79 8.59 -1.19 2.71
CA CYS A 79 9.66 -2.00 3.27
C CYS A 79 10.55 -2.50 2.14
N PHE A 80 11.70 -3.06 2.50
CA PHE A 80 12.65 -3.61 1.54
C PHE A 80 12.62 -5.13 1.57
N GLU A 81 12.92 -5.75 0.43
CA GLU A 81 12.85 -7.20 0.24
C GLU A 81 13.72 -7.98 1.21
N ASP A 82 14.80 -7.37 1.71
CA ASP A 82 15.77 -8.02 2.58
C ASP A 82 15.52 -7.77 4.09
N GLU A 83 14.45 -7.07 4.42
CA GLU A 83 14.06 -6.90 5.83
C GLU A 83 13.43 -8.18 6.38
N ASP A 84 13.50 -8.33 7.70
CA ASP A 84 12.89 -9.48 8.38
C ASP A 84 11.40 -9.25 8.67
N SER A 85 10.64 -10.34 8.63
CA SER A 85 9.19 -10.31 8.84
C SER A 85 8.77 -9.66 10.15
N GLU A 86 9.51 -9.91 11.25
CA GLU A 86 9.20 -9.34 12.56
C GLU A 86 9.33 -7.81 12.54
N ALA A 87 10.39 -7.30 11.93
CA ALA A 87 10.63 -5.85 11.84
C ALA A 87 9.52 -5.16 11.03
N VAL A 88 9.11 -5.77 9.94
CA VAL A 88 8.07 -5.20 9.07
C VAL A 88 6.70 -5.26 9.74
N ALA A 89 6.40 -6.34 10.47
CA ALA A 89 5.16 -6.42 11.24
C ALA A 89 5.06 -5.29 12.27
N ARG A 90 6.17 -4.97 12.94
CA ARG A 90 6.21 -3.83 13.87
C ARG A 90 5.96 -2.50 13.18
N LYS A 91 6.53 -2.30 11.98
CA LYS A 91 6.26 -1.10 11.17
C LYS A 91 4.78 -0.97 10.82
N MET A 92 4.15 -2.07 10.42
CA MET A 92 2.72 -2.07 10.09
C MET A 92 1.87 -1.66 11.29
N GLY A 93 2.22 -2.13 12.48
CA GLY A 93 1.56 -1.73 13.72
C GLY A 93 1.73 -0.24 14.01
N GLN A 94 2.95 0.26 13.93
CA GLN A 94 3.26 1.68 14.17
C GLN A 94 2.56 2.61 13.19
N TRP A 95 2.51 2.22 11.91
CA TRP A 95 1.89 3.01 10.86
C TRP A 95 0.39 2.72 10.71
N GLN A 96 -0.12 1.74 11.43
CA GLN A 96 -1.52 1.32 11.38
C GLN A 96 -1.97 0.96 9.97
N VAL A 97 -1.15 0.19 9.28
CA VAL A 97 -1.42 -0.31 7.94
C VAL A 97 -1.33 -1.83 7.91
N ARG A 98 -2.08 -2.47 7.03
CA ARG A 98 -2.14 -3.93 6.89
C ARG A 98 -1.33 -4.46 5.72
N ARG A 99 -0.84 -3.58 4.87
CA ARG A 99 -0.05 -3.93 3.68
C ARG A 99 1.00 -2.87 3.47
N LEU A 100 2.13 -3.28 2.92
CA LEU A 100 3.19 -2.37 2.52
C LEU A 100 3.72 -2.76 1.15
N PRO A 101 4.01 -1.76 0.31
CA PRO A 101 4.79 -1.99 -0.90
C PRO A 101 6.20 -2.46 -0.51
N VAL A 102 6.74 -3.36 -1.32
CA VAL A 102 8.08 -3.89 -1.14
C VAL A 102 8.98 -3.36 -2.25
N LEU A 103 10.08 -2.75 -1.87
CA LEU A 103 11.08 -2.22 -2.80
C LEU A 103 12.34 -3.07 -2.76
N ASP A 104 13.07 -3.09 -3.88
CA ASP A 104 14.44 -3.57 -3.89
C ASP A 104 15.39 -2.44 -3.46
N ARG A 105 16.68 -2.73 -3.39
CA ARG A 105 17.68 -1.72 -2.96
C ARG A 105 17.98 -0.67 -4.02
N ASN A 106 17.38 -0.77 -5.20
CA ASN A 106 17.40 0.27 -6.24
C ASN A 106 16.11 1.09 -6.22
N ASP A 107 15.30 0.98 -5.15
CA ASP A 107 14.02 1.68 -4.95
C ASP A 107 12.96 1.35 -6.00
N ARG A 108 13.03 0.16 -6.60
CA ARG A 108 12.01 -0.33 -7.52
C ARG A 108 10.95 -1.10 -6.76
N LEU A 109 9.70 -0.87 -7.10
CA LEU A 109 8.58 -1.62 -6.54
C LEU A 109 8.59 -3.04 -7.12
N ILE A 110 8.73 -4.05 -6.27
CA ILE A 110 8.85 -5.45 -6.67
C ILE A 110 7.79 -6.36 -6.10
N GLY A 111 6.99 -5.88 -5.16
CA GLY A 111 5.97 -6.72 -4.55
C GLY A 111 5.13 -5.95 -3.55
N ILE A 112 4.21 -6.68 -2.93
CA ILE A 112 3.43 -6.19 -1.80
C ILE A 112 3.39 -7.29 -0.75
N VAL A 113 3.41 -6.90 0.53
CA VAL A 113 3.33 -7.85 1.65
C VAL A 113 2.19 -7.43 2.55
N SER A 114 1.42 -8.42 3.01
CA SER A 114 0.32 -8.20 3.94
C SER A 114 0.69 -8.66 5.35
N LEU A 115 -0.04 -8.16 6.33
CA LEU A 115 0.14 -8.59 7.72
C LEU A 115 -0.10 -10.09 7.86
N GLY A 116 -1.06 -10.66 7.10
CA GLY A 116 -1.30 -12.09 7.07
C GLY A 116 -0.10 -12.89 6.56
N ASP A 117 0.58 -12.38 5.53
CA ASP A 117 1.80 -13.02 5.00
C ASP A 117 2.88 -13.09 6.09
N LEU A 118 3.04 -12.03 6.87
CA LEU A 118 4.04 -11.96 7.93
C LEU A 118 3.73 -12.93 9.07
N ALA A 119 2.46 -13.08 9.41
CA ALA A 119 2.03 -14.03 10.44
C ALA A 119 2.39 -15.46 10.05
N ILE A 120 2.20 -15.83 8.78
CA ILE A 120 2.58 -17.14 8.24
C ILE A 120 4.10 -17.30 8.26
N GLY A 121 4.83 -16.23 8.02
CA GLY A 121 6.29 -16.21 7.91
C GLY A 121 7.05 -16.11 9.23
N GLY A 122 6.45 -16.51 10.34
CA GLY A 122 7.14 -16.56 11.64
C GLY A 122 7.02 -15.31 12.50
N ALA A 123 6.32 -14.28 12.03
CA ALA A 123 6.08 -13.06 12.80
C ALA A 123 4.67 -13.03 13.41
N GLU A 124 4.21 -14.18 13.91
CA GLU A 124 2.84 -14.31 14.43
C GLU A 124 2.57 -13.37 15.61
N ALA A 125 3.48 -13.32 16.59
CA ALA A 125 3.31 -12.47 17.77
C ALA A 125 3.31 -10.98 17.40
N GLU A 126 4.24 -10.55 16.56
CA GLU A 126 4.37 -9.18 16.09
C GLU A 126 3.17 -8.78 15.22
N SER A 127 2.68 -9.70 14.40
CA SER A 127 1.50 -9.47 13.54
C SER A 127 0.22 -9.31 14.37
N LYS A 128 0.10 -10.10 15.43
CA LYS A 128 -1.03 -10.01 16.35
C LYS A 128 -1.04 -8.67 17.08
N GLU A 129 0.12 -8.22 17.56
CA GLU A 129 0.26 -6.91 18.19
C GLU A 129 -0.01 -5.78 17.21
N ALA A 130 0.49 -5.89 15.98
CA ALA A 130 0.23 -4.90 14.93
C ALA A 130 -1.27 -4.79 14.62
N LEU A 131 -1.96 -5.93 14.51
CA LEU A 131 -3.40 -5.95 14.27
C LEU A 131 -4.17 -5.26 15.39
N LYS A 132 -3.74 -5.45 16.63
CA LYS A 132 -4.31 -4.78 17.79
C LYS A 132 -4.14 -3.26 17.68
N GLN A 133 -2.93 -2.79 17.37
CA GLN A 133 -2.64 -1.37 17.19
C GLN A 133 -3.47 -0.74 16.07
N ILE A 134 -3.64 -1.45 14.94
CA ILE A 134 -4.46 -1.01 13.81
C ILE A 134 -5.92 -0.88 14.24
N SER A 135 -6.43 -1.84 15.02
CA SER A 135 -7.81 -1.86 15.47
C SER A 135 -8.11 -0.78 16.52
N GLU A 136 -7.13 -0.35 17.28
CA GLU A 136 -7.24 0.72 18.27
C GLU A 136 -7.15 2.11 17.66
N GLY A 137 -6.62 2.19 16.43
CA GLY A 137 -6.48 3.44 15.69
C GLY A 137 -7.77 3.90 14.96
#